data_e0dd21dd8e3a0662e7a14c79450f73e3
#
_entry.id   e0dd21dd8e3a0662e7a14c79450f73e3
#
_cell.length_a   1.000
_cell.length_b   1.000
_cell.length_c   1.000
_cell.angle_alpha   90.00
_cell.angle_beta   90.00
_cell.angle_gamma   90.00
#
_symmetry.space_group_name_H-M   'P 1'
#
loop_
_entity.id
_entity.type
_entity.pdbx_description
1 polymer ?
#
loop_
_entity_poly.entity_id
_entity_poly.type
_entity_poly.pdbx_seq_one_letter_code
_entity_poly.pdbx_strand_id
1 'polypeptide(L)'
;MLIAACKSQPDKPLAETSDVRSINLFNGHDLSGWHADVPELDSNSSLQTPFIVRDSLLVSLGTPGGHLITDSVFNNYRIEVEYRFAGEPGNCGVLVHASTPRALYKMFPKSIEVQMMHENAGDFWCIVEDITVPDMEKRRGPKNEWGITEGKQRRILNLTDESENAVGEWNTMTIECLGRDVKVWVNGDLVNHGTNATADHGQVALQAEGSEVEFRKVVLTPISELTK
;
A
#
# COMPACT_ATOMS: atom_id res chain seq x y z
N MET A 1 -61.73 31.21 24.90
CA MET A 1 -60.84 31.27 23.74
C MET A 1 -59.46 31.08 24.26
N LEU A 2 -58.94 29.79 24.26
CA LEU A 2 -57.63 29.48 24.76
C LEU A 2 -56.64 29.46 23.56
N ILE A 3 -55.66 30.30 23.65
CA ILE A 3 -54.53 30.32 22.66
C ILE A 3 -53.47 29.33 23.13
N ALA A 4 -53.28 28.26 22.37
CA ALA A 4 -52.23 27.31 22.62
C ALA A 4 -50.91 27.83 22.01
N ALA A 5 -49.92 28.09 22.86
CA ALA A 5 -48.56 28.46 22.44
C ALA A 5 -47.77 27.19 22.04
N CYS A 6 -47.44 27.06 20.75
CA CYS A 6 -46.48 26.11 20.27
C CYS A 6 -45.06 26.44 20.80
N LYS A 7 -44.53 25.59 21.64
CA LYS A 7 -43.11 25.63 22.02
C LYS A 7 -42.28 24.95 20.91
N SER A 8 -41.45 25.70 20.20
CA SER A 8 -40.42 25.18 19.34
C SER A 8 -39.36 24.45 20.17
N GLN A 9 -39.09 23.20 19.82
CA GLN A 9 -37.93 22.45 20.38
C GLN A 9 -36.65 23.08 19.87
N PRO A 10 -35.60 23.16 20.71
CA PRO A 10 -34.29 23.61 20.24
C PRO A 10 -33.66 22.57 19.32
N ASP A 11 -33.10 23.03 18.21
CA ASP A 11 -32.36 22.22 17.25
C ASP A 11 -31.23 21.46 17.94
N LYS A 12 -31.19 20.16 17.69
CA LYS A 12 -30.12 19.29 18.15
C LYS A 12 -28.80 19.73 17.47
N PRO A 13 -27.70 19.95 18.23
CA PRO A 13 -26.44 20.29 17.59
C PRO A 13 -26.03 19.20 16.59
N LEU A 14 -25.66 19.61 15.37
CA LEU A 14 -25.03 18.76 14.38
C LEU A 14 -23.79 18.12 15.04
N ALA A 15 -23.66 16.81 14.91
CA ALA A 15 -22.50 16.09 15.39
C ALA A 15 -21.25 16.73 14.77
N GLU A 16 -20.31 17.13 15.63
CA GLU A 16 -18.98 17.56 15.21
C GLU A 16 -18.39 16.46 14.33
N THR A 17 -18.04 16.80 13.10
CA THR A 17 -17.23 15.94 12.24
C THR A 17 -15.90 15.73 12.97
N SER A 18 -15.64 14.53 13.45
CA SER A 18 -14.34 14.16 14.01
C SER A 18 -13.28 14.57 12.99
N ASP A 19 -12.36 15.43 13.40
CA ASP A 19 -11.19 15.84 12.60
C ASP A 19 -10.41 14.57 12.24
N VAL A 20 -10.60 14.07 11.03
CA VAL A 20 -9.89 12.90 10.50
C VAL A 20 -8.46 13.35 10.23
N ARG A 21 -7.57 13.11 11.19
CA ARG A 21 -6.17 13.51 11.06
C ARG A 21 -5.40 12.48 10.26
N SER A 22 -4.76 12.95 9.19
CA SER A 22 -3.76 12.18 8.46
C SER A 22 -2.51 11.93 9.34
N ILE A 23 -1.88 10.81 9.13
CA ILE A 23 -0.65 10.38 9.81
C ILE A 23 0.48 10.40 8.78
N ASN A 24 1.51 11.19 9.03
CA ASN A 24 2.74 11.08 8.26
C ASN A 24 3.49 9.83 8.74
N LEU A 25 3.51 8.78 7.93
CA LEU A 25 4.26 7.56 8.23
C LEU A 25 5.76 7.75 8.06
N PHE A 26 6.18 8.69 7.21
CA PHE A 26 7.58 9.11 7.10
C PHE A 26 7.72 10.59 7.48
N ASN A 27 8.56 10.88 8.47
CA ASN A 27 8.72 12.19 9.08
C ASN A 27 9.79 13.08 8.41
N GLY A 28 10.50 12.58 7.38
CA GLY A 28 11.58 13.28 6.70
C GLY A 28 12.95 13.24 7.39
N HIS A 29 13.08 12.59 8.56
CA HIS A 29 14.28 12.62 9.38
C HIS A 29 14.83 11.25 9.75
N ASP A 30 13.95 10.31 10.07
CA ASP A 30 14.33 8.97 10.52
C ASP A 30 13.23 7.95 10.18
N LEU A 31 13.47 6.70 10.53
CA LEU A 31 12.54 5.59 10.31
C LEU A 31 11.72 5.24 11.56
N SER A 32 11.48 6.20 12.45
CA SER A 32 10.63 6.01 13.62
C SER A 32 9.24 5.54 13.23
N GLY A 33 8.73 4.49 13.87
CA GLY A 33 7.46 3.85 13.55
C GLY A 33 7.56 2.77 12.46
N TRP A 34 8.80 2.45 12.06
CA TRP A 34 9.10 1.39 11.11
C TRP A 34 10.18 0.45 11.63
N HIS A 35 10.15 -0.80 11.18
CA HIS A 35 11.24 -1.75 11.34
C HIS A 35 11.54 -2.42 10.00
N ALA A 36 12.81 -2.79 9.79
CA ALA A 36 13.23 -3.50 8.61
C ALA A 36 13.21 -5.02 8.85
N ASP A 37 12.58 -5.77 7.96
CA ASP A 37 12.67 -7.23 7.88
C ASP A 37 13.46 -7.61 6.62
N VAL A 38 14.73 -7.94 6.80
CA VAL A 38 15.69 -8.21 5.74
C VAL A 38 16.40 -9.56 6.05
N PRO A 39 16.00 -10.66 5.40
CA PRO A 39 16.49 -12.00 5.76
C PRO A 39 18.01 -12.17 5.74
N GLU A 40 18.73 -11.49 4.84
CA GLU A 40 20.19 -11.60 4.76
C GLU A 40 20.90 -11.04 5.99
N LEU A 41 20.30 -10.09 6.70
CA LEU A 41 20.86 -9.52 7.93
C LEU A 41 20.90 -10.53 9.09
N ASP A 42 20.03 -11.54 9.08
CA ASP A 42 20.01 -12.57 10.13
C ASP A 42 21.33 -13.37 10.19
N SER A 43 21.95 -13.58 9.03
CA SER A 43 23.18 -14.37 8.91
C SER A 43 24.44 -13.53 8.73
N ASN A 44 24.30 -12.25 8.43
CA ASN A 44 25.42 -11.34 8.16
C ASN A 44 25.20 -9.97 8.80
N SER A 45 25.61 -9.84 10.06
CA SER A 45 25.51 -8.59 10.83
C SER A 45 26.40 -7.44 10.33
N SER A 46 27.28 -7.68 9.36
CA SER A 46 28.08 -6.62 8.72
C SER A 46 27.34 -5.90 7.59
N LEU A 47 26.26 -6.49 7.07
CA LEU A 47 25.39 -5.82 6.11
C LEU A 47 24.60 -4.70 6.78
N GLN A 48 24.32 -3.67 6.01
CA GLN A 48 23.43 -2.59 6.43
C GLN A 48 22.03 -2.80 5.85
N THR A 49 21.03 -2.27 6.54
CA THR A 49 19.66 -2.24 6.01
C THR A 49 19.64 -1.50 4.67
N PRO A 50 18.84 -1.95 3.70
CA PRO A 50 18.66 -1.24 2.43
C PRO A 50 17.79 0.01 2.58
N PHE A 51 17.24 0.29 3.76
CA PHE A 51 16.38 1.44 4.00
C PHE A 51 17.13 2.51 4.78
N ILE A 52 17.26 3.69 4.18
CA ILE A 52 17.99 4.83 4.76
C ILE A 52 17.17 6.12 4.61
N VAL A 53 17.59 7.16 5.30
CA VAL A 53 17.14 8.54 5.04
C VAL A 53 18.27 9.31 4.40
N ARG A 54 18.03 9.91 3.25
CA ARG A 54 18.98 10.71 2.48
C ARG A 54 18.27 11.96 1.94
N ASP A 55 18.79 13.15 2.25
CA ASP A 55 18.22 14.44 1.80
C ASP A 55 16.72 14.60 2.13
N SER A 56 16.33 14.18 3.34
CA SER A 56 14.93 14.16 3.80
C SER A 56 14.00 13.25 2.99
N LEU A 57 14.55 12.31 2.22
CA LEU A 57 13.82 11.26 1.52
C LEU A 57 14.03 9.93 2.24
N LEU A 58 12.98 9.11 2.30
CA LEU A 58 13.13 7.69 2.58
C LEU A 58 13.63 7.03 1.30
N VAL A 59 14.69 6.26 1.41
CA VAL A 59 15.32 5.59 0.26
C VAL A 59 15.38 4.08 0.50
N SER A 60 14.83 3.33 -0.42
CA SER A 60 15.10 1.90 -0.57
C SER A 60 16.25 1.75 -1.56
N LEU A 61 17.38 1.20 -1.13
CA LEU A 61 18.54 0.92 -1.99
C LEU A 61 18.33 -0.33 -2.88
N GLY A 62 17.22 -1.04 -2.69
CA GLY A 62 16.88 -2.24 -3.45
C GLY A 62 17.61 -3.50 -3.02
N THR A 63 18.79 -3.40 -2.41
CA THR A 63 19.59 -4.54 -1.95
C THR A 63 20.26 -4.26 -0.62
N PRO A 64 20.36 -5.27 0.28
CA PRO A 64 19.77 -6.61 0.20
C PRO A 64 18.23 -6.57 0.18
N GLY A 65 17.58 -7.59 -0.40
CA GLY A 65 16.13 -7.66 -0.52
C GLY A 65 15.42 -7.77 0.84
N GLY A 66 14.28 -7.10 0.97
CA GLY A 66 13.50 -7.11 2.22
C GLY A 66 12.38 -6.06 2.23
N HIS A 67 11.86 -5.79 3.42
CA HIS A 67 10.71 -4.89 3.62
C HIS A 67 10.96 -3.94 4.79
N LEU A 68 10.54 -2.69 4.61
CA LEU A 68 10.39 -1.73 5.70
C LEU A 68 8.92 -1.74 6.11
N ILE A 69 8.62 -2.17 7.32
CA ILE A 69 7.28 -2.50 7.79
C ILE A 69 6.89 -1.54 8.92
N THR A 70 5.67 -0.99 8.88
CA THR A 70 5.16 -0.14 9.96
C THR A 70 5.03 -0.93 11.27
N ASP A 71 5.34 -0.29 12.41
CA ASP A 71 5.12 -0.91 13.73
C ASP A 71 3.63 -1.02 14.06
N SER A 72 2.81 -0.12 13.50
CA SER A 72 1.37 -0.07 13.73
C SER A 72 0.60 -0.85 12.67
N VAL A 73 -0.56 -1.36 13.08
CA VAL A 73 -1.55 -2.02 12.24
C VAL A 73 -2.66 -1.02 11.89
N PHE A 74 -3.14 -1.05 10.66
CA PHE A 74 -4.14 -0.13 10.14
C PHE A 74 -5.31 -0.88 9.49
N ASN A 75 -6.48 -0.24 9.50
CA ASN A 75 -7.67 -0.63 8.75
C ASN A 75 -8.40 0.61 8.26
N ASN A 76 -9.19 0.48 7.21
CA ASN A 76 -10.03 1.57 6.66
C ASN A 76 -9.25 2.87 6.47
N TYR A 77 -8.32 2.86 5.53
CA TYR A 77 -7.43 3.99 5.26
C TYR A 77 -7.22 4.24 3.77
N ARG A 78 -6.85 5.47 3.47
CA ARG A 78 -6.17 5.87 2.23
C ARG A 78 -4.70 6.09 2.56
N ILE A 79 -3.80 5.50 1.79
CA ILE A 79 -2.38 5.83 1.83
C ILE A 79 -1.96 6.47 0.51
N GLU A 80 -1.21 7.56 0.60
CA GLU A 80 -0.59 8.24 -0.52
C GLU A 80 0.92 8.08 -0.43
N VAL A 81 1.52 7.52 -1.47
CA VAL A 81 2.96 7.30 -1.59
C VAL A 81 3.46 8.06 -2.81
N GLU A 82 4.33 9.06 -2.59
CA GLU A 82 5.02 9.74 -3.69
C GLU A 82 6.42 9.16 -3.82
N TYR A 83 6.71 8.55 -4.97
CA TYR A 83 7.93 7.79 -5.24
C TYR A 83 8.52 8.09 -6.61
N ARG A 84 9.81 7.78 -6.76
CA ARG A 84 10.47 7.72 -8.06
C ARG A 84 11.60 6.71 -8.04
N PHE A 85 11.92 6.17 -9.20
CA PHE A 85 13.19 5.47 -9.42
C PHE A 85 14.29 6.52 -9.65
N ALA A 86 15.29 6.56 -8.77
CA ALA A 86 16.35 7.57 -8.83
C ALA A 86 17.43 7.26 -9.89
N GLY A 87 17.47 6.01 -10.35
CA GLY A 87 18.40 5.52 -11.36
C GLY A 87 17.66 4.65 -12.37
N GLU A 88 18.22 3.46 -12.65
CA GLU A 88 17.57 2.48 -13.52
C GLU A 88 16.24 2.04 -12.89
N PRO A 89 15.12 2.13 -13.65
CA PRO A 89 13.83 1.69 -13.15
C PRO A 89 13.81 0.17 -12.97
N GLY A 90 12.99 -0.31 -12.04
CA GLY A 90 12.90 -1.74 -11.78
C GLY A 90 11.74 -2.09 -10.88
N ASN A 91 11.99 -2.85 -9.82
CA ASN A 91 10.95 -3.38 -8.97
C ASN A 91 10.88 -2.70 -7.59
N CYS A 92 9.68 -2.48 -7.14
CA CYS A 92 9.31 -2.06 -5.78
C CYS A 92 7.81 -2.31 -5.59
N GLY A 93 7.32 -2.26 -4.35
CA GLY A 93 5.90 -2.41 -4.05
C GLY A 93 5.50 -1.82 -2.70
N VAL A 94 4.20 -1.52 -2.58
CA VAL A 94 3.53 -1.23 -1.31
C VAL A 94 2.71 -2.45 -0.91
N LEU A 95 3.05 -3.08 0.21
CA LEU A 95 2.30 -4.22 0.72
C LEU A 95 1.26 -3.71 1.71
N VAL A 96 -0.02 -4.02 1.45
CA VAL A 96 -1.14 -3.70 2.34
C VAL A 96 -1.60 -4.93 3.10
N HIS A 97 -2.17 -4.72 4.29
CA HIS A 97 -2.60 -5.79 5.20
C HIS A 97 -1.48 -6.77 5.55
N ALA A 98 -0.24 -6.27 5.61
CA ALA A 98 0.90 -7.10 5.93
C ALA A 98 0.78 -7.66 7.35
N SER A 99 1.08 -8.96 7.48
CA SER A 99 1.07 -9.70 8.74
C SER A 99 2.18 -10.75 8.69
N THR A 100 2.10 -11.83 9.40
CA THR A 100 3.03 -12.97 9.43
C THR A 100 4.30 -12.78 8.56
N PRO A 101 5.43 -12.38 9.13
CA PRO A 101 6.66 -12.12 8.37
C PRO A 101 7.13 -13.38 7.65
N ARG A 102 7.77 -13.20 6.49
CA ARG A 102 8.46 -14.25 5.72
C ARG A 102 7.58 -15.45 5.37
N ALA A 103 6.27 -15.20 5.13
CA ALA A 103 5.29 -16.24 4.83
C ALA A 103 5.47 -16.87 3.44
N LEU A 104 6.10 -16.15 2.50
CA LEU A 104 6.37 -16.63 1.16
C LEU A 104 7.86 -16.43 0.81
N TYR A 105 8.47 -17.42 0.17
CA TYR A 105 9.91 -17.43 -0.21
C TYR A 105 10.85 -17.09 0.95
N LYS A 106 10.41 -17.24 2.19
CA LYS A 106 11.17 -16.83 3.41
C LYS A 106 11.57 -15.36 3.41
N MET A 107 10.85 -14.52 2.68
CA MET A 107 11.14 -13.10 2.52
C MET A 107 9.88 -12.24 2.65
N PHE A 108 8.81 -12.56 1.92
CA PHE A 108 7.62 -11.72 1.85
C PHE A 108 6.68 -11.94 3.03
N PRO A 109 6.20 -10.89 3.71
CA PRO A 109 5.14 -11.04 4.70
C PRO A 109 3.82 -11.42 4.01
N LYS A 110 2.96 -12.10 4.72
CA LYS A 110 1.59 -12.37 4.29
C LYS A 110 0.86 -11.05 4.01
N SER A 111 0.43 -10.79 2.77
CA SER A 111 -0.09 -9.48 2.35
C SER A 111 -0.71 -9.52 0.94
N ILE A 112 -1.28 -8.39 0.52
CA ILE A 112 -1.50 -8.05 -0.87
C ILE A 112 -0.50 -6.94 -1.23
N GLU A 113 0.34 -7.19 -2.22
CA GLU A 113 1.24 -6.20 -2.74
C GLU A 113 0.57 -5.41 -3.86
N VAL A 114 0.68 -4.09 -3.78
CA VAL A 114 0.38 -3.15 -4.85
C VAL A 114 1.70 -2.81 -5.53
N GLN A 115 1.86 -3.34 -6.72
CA GLN A 115 3.11 -3.29 -7.46
C GLN A 115 3.48 -1.86 -7.87
N MET A 116 4.76 -1.52 -7.75
CA MET A 116 5.36 -0.26 -8.23
C MET A 116 6.42 -0.52 -9.32
N MET A 117 6.56 -1.79 -9.76
CA MET A 117 7.49 -2.11 -10.86
C MET A 117 7.18 -1.25 -12.07
N HIS A 118 8.21 -0.65 -12.65
CA HIS A 118 8.10 0.19 -13.83
C HIS A 118 7.33 -0.49 -14.96
N GLU A 119 6.41 0.22 -15.60
CA GLU A 119 5.45 -0.25 -16.62
C GLU A 119 4.37 -1.22 -16.09
N ASN A 120 4.34 -1.50 -14.77
CA ASN A 120 3.37 -2.43 -14.17
C ASN A 120 2.76 -1.91 -12.87
N ALA A 121 2.84 -0.60 -12.64
CA ALA A 121 2.35 0.01 -11.41
C ALA A 121 0.85 -0.21 -11.22
N GLY A 122 0.47 -0.70 -10.03
CA GLY A 122 -0.92 -0.99 -9.69
C GLY A 122 -1.36 -2.43 -9.91
N ASP A 123 -0.52 -3.34 -10.41
CA ASP A 123 -0.81 -4.78 -10.35
C ASP A 123 -0.99 -5.23 -8.90
N PHE A 124 -1.81 -6.25 -8.67
CA PHE A 124 -1.82 -6.94 -7.39
C PHE A 124 -0.97 -8.20 -7.43
N TRP A 125 -0.20 -8.43 -6.38
CA TRP A 125 0.44 -9.72 -6.10
C TRP A 125 -0.12 -10.32 -4.81
N CYS A 126 -0.68 -11.50 -4.93
CA CYS A 126 -1.23 -12.28 -3.82
C CYS A 126 -0.11 -12.99 -3.07
N ILE A 127 0.14 -12.63 -1.80
CA ILE A 127 1.19 -13.20 -0.97
C ILE A 127 0.55 -13.86 0.25
N VAL A 128 0.14 -15.13 0.10
CA VAL A 128 -0.61 -15.90 1.10
C VAL A 128 -1.96 -15.25 1.50
N GLU A 129 -2.28 -14.11 0.93
CA GLU A 129 -3.58 -13.45 0.89
C GLU A 129 -4.09 -13.44 -0.54
N ASP A 130 -5.40 -13.37 -0.71
CA ASP A 130 -6.04 -13.33 -2.04
C ASP A 130 -7.02 -12.18 -2.14
N ILE A 131 -7.31 -11.75 -3.38
CA ILE A 131 -8.26 -10.70 -3.70
C ILE A 131 -8.93 -11.00 -5.04
N THR A 132 -10.16 -10.57 -5.20
CA THR A 132 -10.93 -10.76 -6.44
C THR A 132 -11.07 -9.45 -7.20
N VAL A 133 -10.87 -9.47 -8.49
CA VAL A 133 -11.11 -8.33 -9.39
C VAL A 133 -12.11 -8.68 -10.49
N PRO A 134 -12.74 -7.72 -11.17
CA PRO A 134 -13.47 -7.99 -12.42
C PRO A 134 -12.55 -8.66 -13.46
N ASP A 135 -13.11 -9.50 -14.30
CA ASP A 135 -12.41 -10.19 -15.40
C ASP A 135 -11.18 -11.00 -14.98
N MET A 136 -11.27 -11.70 -13.85
CA MET A 136 -10.17 -12.44 -13.22
C MET A 136 -9.38 -13.32 -14.21
N GLU A 137 -10.03 -14.09 -15.07
CA GLU A 137 -9.32 -14.98 -16.01
C GLU A 137 -8.49 -14.20 -17.04
N LYS A 138 -8.97 -13.04 -17.46
CA LYS A 138 -8.23 -12.15 -18.36
C LYS A 138 -7.00 -11.54 -17.67
N ARG A 139 -7.11 -11.24 -16.37
CA ARG A 139 -6.12 -10.49 -15.62
C ARG A 139 -5.17 -11.37 -14.81
N ARG A 140 -5.55 -12.60 -14.49
CA ARG A 140 -4.76 -13.55 -13.69
C ARG A 140 -4.42 -14.84 -14.43
N GLY A 141 -4.93 -15.03 -15.69
CA GLY A 141 -4.75 -16.27 -16.45
C GLY A 141 -5.74 -17.37 -16.06
N PRO A 142 -5.51 -18.61 -16.49
CA PRO A 142 -6.43 -19.74 -16.28
C PRO A 142 -6.68 -20.04 -14.82
N LYS A 143 -7.94 -20.22 -14.43
CA LYS A 143 -8.36 -20.43 -13.04
C LYS A 143 -7.67 -21.59 -12.32
N ASN A 144 -7.32 -22.65 -13.03
CA ASN A 144 -6.64 -23.82 -12.45
C ASN A 144 -5.18 -23.54 -12.06
N GLU A 145 -4.59 -22.40 -12.51
CA GLU A 145 -3.24 -21.97 -12.17
C GLU A 145 -3.21 -21.00 -10.97
N TRP A 146 -4.35 -20.42 -10.61
CA TRP A 146 -4.42 -19.42 -9.53
C TRP A 146 -3.98 -20.01 -8.20
N GLY A 147 -3.41 -19.15 -7.38
CA GLY A 147 -3.05 -19.45 -6.00
C GLY A 147 -2.27 -18.32 -5.35
N ILE A 148 -1.89 -18.53 -4.12
CA ILE A 148 -1.29 -17.53 -3.23
C ILE A 148 0.07 -17.98 -2.68
N THR A 149 0.56 -19.12 -3.17
CA THR A 149 1.81 -19.76 -2.73
C THR A 149 2.80 -19.87 -3.88
N GLU A 150 3.99 -20.38 -3.58
CA GLU A 150 5.04 -20.59 -4.56
C GLU A 150 4.58 -21.44 -5.76
N GLY A 151 5.04 -21.08 -6.96
CA GLY A 151 4.72 -21.79 -8.20
C GLY A 151 3.30 -21.60 -8.72
N LYS A 152 2.49 -20.74 -8.09
CA LYS A 152 1.14 -20.40 -8.54
C LYS A 152 1.09 -19.04 -9.21
N GLN A 153 0.06 -18.85 -10.05
CA GLN A 153 -0.22 -17.54 -10.64
C GLN A 153 -0.82 -16.62 -9.56
N ARG A 154 0.04 -15.74 -9.05
CA ARG A 154 -0.27 -14.81 -7.95
C ARG A 154 -0.52 -13.39 -8.42
N ARG A 155 -0.01 -13.01 -9.61
CA ARG A 155 -0.14 -11.69 -10.19
C ARG A 155 -1.52 -11.49 -10.80
N ILE A 156 -2.12 -10.35 -10.54
CA ILE A 156 -3.36 -9.86 -11.16
C ILE A 156 -3.03 -8.54 -11.84
N LEU A 157 -3.11 -8.50 -13.15
CA LEU A 157 -2.76 -7.33 -13.94
C LEU A 157 -3.64 -6.12 -13.58
N ASN A 158 -3.10 -4.94 -13.68
CA ASN A 158 -3.79 -3.65 -13.57
C ASN A 158 -4.75 -3.42 -14.76
N LEU A 159 -5.38 -2.26 -14.81
CA LEU A 159 -6.31 -1.87 -15.88
C LEU A 159 -5.61 -1.14 -17.04
N THR A 160 -4.46 -0.52 -16.76
CA THR A 160 -3.68 0.27 -17.72
C THR A 160 -2.23 0.43 -17.25
N ASP A 161 -1.27 0.39 -18.17
CA ASP A 161 0.17 0.51 -17.92
C ASP A 161 0.72 1.93 -18.24
N GLU A 162 -0.13 2.87 -18.70
CA GLU A 162 0.32 4.19 -19.19
C GLU A 162 0.17 5.32 -18.15
N SER A 163 -0.04 4.98 -16.87
CA SER A 163 -0.31 5.97 -15.82
C SER A 163 0.95 6.53 -15.14
N GLU A 164 2.12 5.95 -15.38
CA GLU A 164 3.37 6.40 -14.78
C GLU A 164 3.95 7.61 -15.54
N ASN A 165 4.60 8.51 -14.80
CA ASN A 165 5.40 9.57 -15.37
C ASN A 165 6.74 9.02 -15.90
N ALA A 166 7.46 9.81 -16.69
CA ALA A 166 8.77 9.42 -17.22
C ALA A 166 9.75 9.03 -16.09
N VAL A 167 10.66 8.13 -16.38
CA VAL A 167 11.70 7.68 -15.43
C VAL A 167 12.43 8.88 -14.81
N GLY A 168 12.60 8.85 -13.49
CA GLY A 168 13.18 9.94 -12.70
C GLY A 168 12.17 10.99 -12.22
N GLU A 169 10.99 11.04 -12.81
CA GLU A 169 9.90 11.90 -12.34
C GLU A 169 9.14 11.27 -11.17
N TRP A 170 8.51 12.13 -10.36
CA TRP A 170 7.73 11.69 -9.21
C TRP A 170 6.39 11.12 -9.64
N ASN A 171 6.06 9.94 -9.14
CA ASN A 171 4.75 9.33 -9.24
C ASN A 171 4.00 9.39 -7.90
N THR A 172 2.69 9.49 -7.96
CA THR A 172 1.81 9.38 -6.79
C THR A 172 0.98 8.10 -6.91
N MET A 173 1.21 7.15 -6.01
CA MET A 173 0.33 6.00 -5.82
C MET A 173 -0.61 6.26 -4.66
N THR A 174 -1.91 6.17 -4.91
CA THR A 174 -2.96 6.25 -3.89
C THR A 174 -3.61 4.89 -3.75
N ILE A 175 -3.67 4.37 -2.53
CA ILE A 175 -4.30 3.09 -2.22
C ILE A 175 -5.36 3.33 -1.15
N GLU A 176 -6.60 2.95 -1.40
CA GLU A 176 -7.67 2.90 -0.42
C GLU A 176 -7.95 1.47 -0.03
N CYS A 177 -7.93 1.20 1.27
CA CYS A 177 -8.34 -0.07 1.88
C CYS A 177 -9.57 0.21 2.76
N LEU A 178 -10.73 -0.33 2.41
CA LEU A 178 -11.96 -0.22 3.21
C LEU A 178 -12.58 -1.60 3.41
N GLY A 179 -12.54 -2.11 4.64
CA GLY A 179 -12.89 -3.50 4.89
C GLY A 179 -12.04 -4.42 4.02
N ARG A 180 -12.68 -5.16 3.13
CA ARG A 180 -12.03 -6.14 2.22
C ARG A 180 -11.90 -5.64 0.77
N ASP A 181 -12.04 -4.34 0.56
CA ASP A 181 -11.88 -3.70 -0.75
C ASP A 181 -10.56 -2.93 -0.80
N VAL A 182 -9.84 -3.07 -1.91
CA VAL A 182 -8.59 -2.35 -2.18
C VAL A 182 -8.70 -1.67 -3.53
N LYS A 183 -8.56 -0.34 -3.56
CA LYS A 183 -8.69 0.49 -4.74
C LYS A 183 -7.42 1.31 -4.95
N VAL A 184 -6.90 1.36 -6.17
CA VAL A 184 -5.56 1.89 -6.46
C VAL A 184 -5.60 2.87 -7.61
N TRP A 185 -4.92 4.00 -7.42
CA TRP A 185 -4.66 4.98 -8.48
C TRP A 185 -3.16 5.24 -8.60
N VAL A 186 -2.72 5.50 -9.83
CA VAL A 186 -1.39 6.01 -10.14
C VAL A 186 -1.56 7.31 -10.90
N ASN A 187 -0.99 8.40 -10.38
CA ASN A 187 -1.08 9.76 -10.94
C ASN A 187 -2.52 10.22 -11.23
N GLY A 188 -3.49 9.71 -10.46
CA GLY A 188 -4.91 10.03 -10.59
C GLY A 188 -5.73 9.06 -11.47
N ASP A 189 -5.09 8.21 -12.24
CA ASP A 189 -5.75 7.17 -13.02
C ASP A 189 -6.09 5.97 -12.14
N LEU A 190 -7.34 5.50 -12.20
CA LEU A 190 -7.75 4.27 -11.53
C LEU A 190 -7.09 3.06 -12.24
N VAL A 191 -6.11 2.46 -11.61
CA VAL A 191 -5.36 1.33 -12.16
C VAL A 191 -5.82 -0.02 -11.64
N ASN A 192 -6.45 -0.08 -10.46
CA ASN A 192 -6.97 -1.35 -9.94
C ASN A 192 -8.10 -1.15 -8.94
N HIS A 193 -9.00 -2.13 -8.86
CA HIS A 193 -10.00 -2.24 -7.82
C HIS A 193 -10.29 -3.73 -7.57
N GLY A 194 -9.91 -4.18 -6.40
CA GLY A 194 -10.18 -5.54 -5.91
C GLY A 194 -11.16 -5.52 -4.75
N THR A 195 -11.92 -6.59 -4.61
CA THR A 195 -12.90 -6.83 -3.56
C THR A 195 -12.70 -8.20 -2.94
N ASN A 196 -13.34 -8.46 -1.80
CA ASN A 196 -13.25 -9.75 -1.11
C ASN A 196 -11.81 -10.17 -0.79
N ALA A 197 -10.95 -9.23 -0.45
CA ALA A 197 -9.63 -9.56 0.08
C ALA A 197 -9.76 -10.51 1.28
N THR A 198 -8.83 -11.44 1.45
CA THR A 198 -8.85 -12.38 2.57
C THR A 198 -8.46 -11.74 3.90
N ALA A 199 -7.78 -10.59 3.85
CA ALA A 199 -7.51 -9.73 5.00
C ALA A 199 -8.21 -8.36 4.86
N ASP A 200 -8.51 -7.70 5.99
CA ASP A 200 -9.16 -6.39 6.07
C ASP A 200 -8.40 -5.38 6.94
N HIS A 201 -7.25 -5.79 7.49
CA HIS A 201 -6.35 -4.99 8.29
C HIS A 201 -4.95 -5.58 8.29
N GLY A 202 -3.96 -4.78 8.65
CA GLY A 202 -2.57 -5.21 8.78
C GLY A 202 -1.62 -4.03 8.79
N GLN A 203 -0.32 -4.35 8.76
CA GLN A 203 0.74 -3.36 8.62
C GLN A 203 0.85 -2.92 7.15
N VAL A 204 1.53 -1.80 6.94
CA VAL A 204 1.96 -1.36 5.60
C VAL A 204 3.45 -1.64 5.48
N ALA A 205 3.88 -2.12 4.31
CA ALA A 205 5.29 -2.31 4.07
C ALA A 205 5.72 -1.70 2.72
N LEU A 206 6.96 -1.24 2.66
CA LEU A 206 7.65 -0.81 1.44
C LEU A 206 8.75 -1.82 1.13
N GLN A 207 8.90 -2.17 -0.15
CA GLN A 207 9.78 -3.23 -0.58
C GLN A 207 11.16 -2.71 -0.98
N ALA A 208 12.20 -3.53 -0.78
CA ALA A 208 13.51 -3.43 -1.41
C ALA A 208 13.71 -4.65 -2.30
N GLU A 209 13.68 -4.46 -3.63
CA GLU A 209 13.79 -5.55 -4.60
C GLU A 209 14.56 -5.12 -5.87
N GLY A 210 15.86 -4.89 -5.71
CA GLY A 210 16.81 -4.73 -6.79
C GLY A 210 17.04 -3.31 -7.30
N SER A 211 16.06 -2.40 -7.19
CA SER A 211 16.18 -1.03 -7.68
C SER A 211 16.15 0.01 -6.57
N GLU A 212 16.89 1.10 -6.76
CA GLU A 212 16.83 2.23 -5.84
C GLU A 212 15.56 3.03 -6.08
N VAL A 213 14.77 3.22 -5.00
CA VAL A 213 13.53 3.99 -5.01
C VAL A 213 13.58 5.03 -3.91
N GLU A 214 13.24 6.26 -4.27
CA GLU A 214 13.09 7.37 -3.35
C GLU A 214 11.62 7.64 -3.06
N PHE A 215 11.30 7.93 -1.79
CA PHE A 215 9.98 8.30 -1.32
C PHE A 215 10.06 9.65 -0.62
N ARG A 216 9.28 10.63 -1.08
CA ARG A 216 9.21 11.94 -0.43
C ARG A 216 7.97 12.11 0.43
N LYS A 217 6.95 11.23 0.26
CA LYS A 217 5.70 11.27 1.00
C LYS A 217 5.18 9.86 1.22
N VAL A 218 4.84 9.54 2.46
CA VAL A 218 4.07 8.35 2.84
C VAL A 218 3.07 8.80 3.91
N VAL A 219 1.82 9.05 3.49
CA VAL A 219 0.78 9.63 4.35
C VAL A 219 -0.43 8.73 4.37
N LEU A 220 -0.91 8.40 5.56
CA LEU A 220 -2.10 7.59 5.78
C LEU A 220 -3.21 8.45 6.38
N THR A 221 -4.41 8.36 5.81
CA THR A 221 -5.61 9.05 6.26
C THR A 221 -6.71 8.02 6.50
N PRO A 222 -7.31 7.93 7.69
CA PRO A 222 -8.49 7.09 7.93
C PRO A 222 -9.63 7.47 6.99
N ILE A 223 -10.37 6.48 6.49
CA ILE A 223 -11.55 6.70 5.62
C ILE A 223 -12.74 5.89 6.12
N SER A 224 -13.96 6.34 5.77
CA SER A 224 -15.22 5.65 6.04
C SER A 224 -15.98 5.28 4.77
N GLU A 225 -15.50 5.72 3.61
CA GLU A 225 -16.04 5.39 2.28
C GLU A 225 -14.92 5.40 1.24
N LEU A 226 -15.09 4.62 0.17
CA LEU A 226 -14.16 4.66 -0.97
C LEU A 226 -14.47 5.87 -1.86
N THR A 227 -13.44 6.44 -2.44
CA THR A 227 -13.58 7.45 -3.50
C THR A 227 -14.38 6.89 -4.69
N LYS A 228 -15.34 7.68 -5.20
CA LYS A 228 -16.24 7.31 -6.31
C LYS A 228 -15.49 7.22 -7.63
#